data_c29e71c4bf3f7a58327819f15dd9aa7f
#
_entry.id   c29e71c4bf3f7a58327819f15dd9aa7f
#
_cell.length_a   1.000
_cell.length_b   1.000
_cell.length_c   1.000
_cell.angle_alpha   90.00
_cell.angle_beta   90.00
_cell.angle_gamma   90.00
#
_symmetry.space_group_name_H-M   'P 1'
#
loop_
_entity.id
_entity.type
_entity.pdbx_description
1 polymer ?
#
loop_
_entity_poly.entity_id
_entity_poly.type
_entity_poly.pdbx_seq_one_letter_code
_entity_poly.pdbx_strand_id
1 'polypeptide(L)'
;ITAEGVHVGGTLAQGPFALTAHYYNGECLGITLQMDVSALSSDSQCRDADGYYVQGTYNYGSGKIGASWGGSYQDQVGTDSATAYDEKEEQEMLTFGIYHNAAPEWLWVAEYSHAEEGWYDVDAGDKDAESDIFSVGMFYLW
;
A
#
# COMPACT_ATOMS: atom_id res chain seq x y z
N ILE A 1 -7.23 24.96 -1.24
CA ILE A 1 -7.41 23.53 -1.53
C ILE A 1 -7.50 22.81 -0.19
N THR A 2 -8.47 21.93 -0.04
CA THR A 2 -8.68 21.16 1.19
C THR A 2 -8.71 19.68 0.78
N ALA A 3 -7.90 18.86 1.42
CA ALA A 3 -7.99 17.42 1.29
C ALA A 3 -9.11 16.90 2.21
N GLU A 4 -9.99 16.07 1.67
CA GLU A 4 -11.12 15.49 2.40
C GLU A 4 -11.17 13.98 2.14
N GLY A 5 -11.44 13.19 3.18
CA GLY A 5 -11.54 11.74 3.00
C GLY A 5 -12.19 11.04 4.17
N VAL A 6 -12.59 9.81 3.91
CA VAL A 6 -13.20 8.90 4.87
C VAL A 6 -12.38 7.62 4.96
N HIS A 7 -12.16 7.15 6.18
CA HIS A 7 -11.47 5.90 6.46
C HIS A 7 -12.38 4.97 7.25
N VAL A 8 -12.34 3.70 6.93
CA VAL A 8 -12.97 2.65 7.72
C VAL A 8 -12.02 1.46 7.81
N GLY A 9 -11.90 0.89 8.99
CA GLY A 9 -11.06 -0.28 9.17
C GLY A 9 -11.27 -0.93 10.52
N GLY A 10 -10.75 -2.14 10.66
CA GLY A 10 -10.86 -2.90 11.88
C GLY A 10 -10.04 -4.17 11.86
N THR A 11 -9.91 -4.77 13.04
CA THR A 11 -9.24 -6.06 13.23
C THR A 11 -10.17 -7.02 13.95
N LEU A 12 -10.28 -8.22 13.41
CA LEU A 12 -10.96 -9.36 14.05
C LEU A 12 -9.90 -10.39 14.44
N ALA A 13 -9.85 -10.78 15.71
CA ALA A 13 -8.94 -11.80 16.20
C ALA A 13 -9.73 -12.96 16.82
N GLN A 14 -9.37 -14.18 16.45
CA GLN A 14 -9.97 -15.41 16.98
C GLN A 14 -8.91 -16.50 17.12
N GLY A 15 -8.59 -16.85 18.38
CA GLY A 15 -7.54 -17.82 18.66
C GLY A 15 -6.18 -17.37 18.10
N PRO A 16 -5.50 -18.21 17.31
CA PRO A 16 -4.22 -17.86 16.72
C PRO A 16 -4.33 -16.98 15.46
N PHE A 17 -5.55 -16.73 14.96
CA PHE A 17 -5.78 -15.98 13.73
C PHE A 17 -6.17 -14.53 14.00
N ALA A 18 -5.66 -13.61 13.18
CA ALA A 18 -6.17 -12.25 13.11
C ALA A 18 -6.31 -11.82 11.65
N LEU A 19 -7.37 -11.07 11.37
CA LEU A 19 -7.67 -10.45 10.09
C LEU A 19 -7.83 -8.95 10.32
N THR A 20 -7.06 -8.16 9.61
CA THR A 20 -7.19 -6.70 9.59
C THR A 20 -7.60 -6.26 8.19
N ALA A 21 -8.54 -5.35 8.11
CA ALA A 21 -8.93 -4.72 6.85
C ALA A 21 -9.10 -3.22 7.04
N HIS A 22 -8.79 -2.46 6.01
CA HIS A 22 -8.92 -1.02 5.96
C HIS A 22 -9.28 -0.59 4.54
N TYR A 23 -10.13 0.43 4.43
CA TYR A 23 -10.49 1.09 3.19
C TYR A 23 -10.52 2.60 3.42
N TYR A 24 -10.10 3.36 2.43
CA TYR A 24 -10.24 4.81 2.41
C TYR A 24 -10.72 5.29 1.04
N ASN A 25 -11.37 6.45 1.02
CA ASN A 25 -11.75 7.16 -0.19
C ASN A 25 -11.79 8.65 0.12
N GLY A 26 -11.40 9.49 -0.84
CA GLY A 26 -11.46 10.94 -0.71
C GLY A 26 -10.81 11.69 -1.86
N GLU A 27 -10.77 12.98 -1.74
CA GLU A 27 -10.22 13.92 -2.71
C GLU A 27 -8.93 14.56 -2.19
N CYS A 28 -7.98 14.85 -3.07
CA CYS A 28 -6.71 15.47 -2.73
C CYS A 28 -5.83 14.66 -1.74
N LEU A 29 -5.99 13.35 -1.68
CA LEU A 29 -5.23 12.52 -0.74
C LEU A 29 -3.88 12.07 -1.29
N GLY A 30 -3.73 11.96 -2.61
CA GLY A 30 -2.56 11.36 -3.24
C GLY A 30 -2.52 9.85 -3.11
N ILE A 31 -1.62 9.22 -3.84
CA ILE A 31 -1.56 7.75 -3.92
C ILE A 31 -0.68 7.14 -2.81
N THR A 32 0.31 7.86 -2.34
CA THR A 32 1.27 7.36 -1.34
C THR A 32 1.13 8.10 -0.03
N LEU A 33 0.69 7.41 1.04
CA LEU A 33 0.62 7.92 2.41
C LEU A 33 -0.16 9.24 2.55
N GLN A 34 -1.04 9.56 1.59
CA GLN A 34 -1.85 10.79 1.61
C GLN A 34 -1.02 12.10 1.69
N MET A 35 0.20 12.06 1.19
CA MET A 35 1.15 13.19 1.25
C MET A 35 1.88 13.40 -0.08
N ASP A 36 1.37 12.82 -1.15
CA ASP A 36 1.99 12.90 -2.46
C ASP A 36 1.57 14.18 -3.19
N VAL A 37 2.54 14.79 -3.89
CA VAL A 37 2.30 15.95 -4.76
C VAL A 37 1.41 15.63 -5.95
N SER A 38 1.26 14.35 -6.32
CA SER A 38 0.37 13.86 -7.36
C SER A 38 -1.13 14.02 -7.03
N ALA A 39 -1.47 14.36 -5.78
CA ALA A 39 -2.85 14.63 -5.36
C ALA A 39 -3.56 15.76 -6.14
N LEU A 40 -2.79 16.58 -6.84
CA LEU A 40 -3.27 17.73 -7.61
C LEU A 40 -2.84 17.62 -9.06
N SER A 41 -3.76 18.00 -9.96
CA SER A 41 -3.41 18.24 -11.35
C SER A 41 -2.56 19.52 -11.53
N SER A 42 -2.02 19.72 -12.73
CA SER A 42 -1.30 20.95 -13.09
C SER A 42 -2.12 22.24 -12.90
N ASP A 43 -3.44 22.15 -13.00
CA ASP A 43 -4.38 23.26 -12.78
C ASP A 43 -4.86 23.34 -11.32
N SER A 44 -4.22 22.62 -10.41
CA SER A 44 -4.56 22.58 -8.98
C SER A 44 -5.97 22.04 -8.70
N GLN A 45 -6.46 21.11 -9.52
CA GLN A 45 -7.68 20.36 -9.24
C GLN A 45 -7.33 19.14 -8.40
N CYS A 46 -8.18 18.82 -7.42
CA CYS A 46 -8.06 17.61 -6.64
C CYS A 46 -8.37 16.38 -7.48
N ARG A 47 -7.60 15.34 -7.27
CA ARG A 47 -7.87 14.00 -7.79
C ARG A 47 -8.59 13.18 -6.74
N ASP A 48 -9.54 12.38 -7.19
CA ASP A 48 -10.15 11.36 -6.36
C ASP A 48 -9.13 10.24 -6.13
N ALA A 49 -9.07 9.77 -4.90
CA ALA A 49 -8.19 8.68 -4.52
C ALA A 49 -8.89 7.72 -3.57
N ASP A 50 -8.66 6.43 -3.79
CA ASP A 50 -9.13 5.40 -2.90
C ASP A 50 -8.08 4.30 -2.71
N GLY A 51 -8.30 3.46 -1.71
CA GLY A 51 -7.41 2.34 -1.48
C GLY A 51 -7.90 1.42 -0.39
N TYR A 52 -7.31 0.24 -0.38
CA TYR A 52 -7.63 -0.80 0.58
C TYR A 52 -6.38 -1.52 1.06
N TYR A 53 -6.54 -2.16 2.20
CA TYR A 53 -5.54 -3.02 2.79
C TYR A 53 -6.23 -4.18 3.51
N VAL A 54 -5.75 -5.38 3.28
CA VAL A 54 -6.19 -6.59 3.98
C VAL A 54 -4.98 -7.38 4.44
N GLN A 55 -4.95 -7.79 5.69
CA GLN A 55 -3.88 -8.61 6.26
C GLN A 55 -4.47 -9.77 7.06
N GLY A 56 -4.01 -10.99 6.77
CA GLY A 56 -4.24 -12.16 7.58
C GLY A 56 -2.97 -12.60 8.30
N THR A 57 -3.06 -12.95 9.59
CA THR A 57 -1.93 -13.50 10.35
C THR A 57 -2.32 -14.74 11.11
N TYR A 58 -1.36 -15.65 11.26
CA TYR A 58 -1.47 -16.86 12.09
C TYR A 58 -0.31 -16.94 13.06
N ASN A 59 -0.61 -16.99 14.35
CA ASN A 59 0.37 -17.15 15.43
C ASN A 59 0.54 -18.64 15.74
N TYR A 60 1.75 -19.15 15.55
CA TYR A 60 2.08 -20.57 15.80
C TYR A 60 2.85 -20.78 17.13
N GLY A 61 2.83 -19.79 18.03
CA GLY A 61 3.44 -19.85 19.37
C GLY A 61 4.83 -19.20 19.41
N SER A 62 5.83 -19.76 18.74
CA SER A 62 7.16 -19.15 18.65
C SER A 62 7.31 -18.06 17.59
N GLY A 63 6.19 -17.68 16.97
CA GLY A 63 6.20 -16.64 15.94
C GLY A 63 4.86 -16.53 15.23
N LYS A 64 4.86 -15.77 14.14
CA LYS A 64 3.69 -15.59 13.28
C LYS A 64 4.09 -15.64 11.81
N ILE A 65 3.18 -16.12 10.99
CA ILE A 65 3.20 -15.92 9.54
C ILE A 65 2.05 -14.99 9.15
N GLY A 66 2.22 -14.27 8.08
CA GLY A 66 1.19 -13.38 7.58
C GLY A 66 1.26 -13.17 6.09
N ALA A 67 0.13 -12.78 5.55
CA ALA A 67 0.02 -12.28 4.19
C ALA A 67 -0.79 -10.99 4.22
N SER A 68 -0.41 -10.03 3.41
CA SER A 68 -1.14 -8.78 3.22
C SER A 68 -1.24 -8.44 1.75
N TRP A 69 -2.33 -7.83 1.38
CA TRP A 69 -2.56 -7.28 0.06
C TRP A 69 -3.23 -5.91 0.20
N GLY A 70 -2.73 -4.93 -0.53
CA GLY A 70 -3.28 -3.59 -0.51
C GLY A 70 -3.00 -2.87 -1.81
N GLY A 71 -3.87 -1.95 -2.13
CA GLY A 71 -3.77 -1.10 -3.30
C GLY A 71 -4.19 0.33 -2.98
N SER A 72 -3.64 1.25 -3.72
CA SER A 72 -3.94 2.68 -3.70
C SER A 72 -4.10 3.14 -5.13
N TYR A 73 -5.18 3.84 -5.40
CA TYR A 73 -5.59 4.25 -6.72
C TYR A 73 -5.88 5.74 -6.73
N GLN A 74 -5.70 6.36 -7.89
CA GLN A 74 -5.95 7.78 -8.09
C GLN A 74 -6.50 8.02 -9.48
N ASP A 75 -7.64 8.71 -9.55
CA ASP A 75 -8.29 9.04 -10.81
C ASP A 75 -7.60 10.21 -11.51
N GLN A 76 -7.59 10.16 -12.84
CA GLN A 76 -7.17 11.27 -13.66
C GLN A 76 -8.23 12.38 -13.65
N VAL A 77 -7.77 13.61 -13.70
CA VAL A 77 -8.65 14.76 -13.98
C VAL A 77 -8.46 15.25 -15.41
N GLY A 78 -9.47 15.87 -15.98
CA GLY A 78 -9.52 16.22 -17.40
C GLY A 78 -8.37 17.09 -17.93
N THR A 79 -7.59 17.74 -17.06
CA THR A 79 -6.42 18.53 -17.41
C THR A 79 -5.13 17.71 -17.47
N ASP A 80 -5.12 16.50 -16.92
CA ASP A 80 -3.93 15.61 -16.94
C ASP A 80 -3.59 15.17 -18.36
N SER A 81 -4.60 15.03 -19.22
CA SER A 81 -4.41 14.66 -20.62
C SER A 81 -3.72 15.74 -21.48
N ALA A 82 -3.53 16.94 -20.93
CA ALA A 82 -2.89 18.06 -21.64
C ALA A 82 -1.44 18.30 -21.21
N THR A 83 -0.97 17.60 -20.19
CA THR A 83 0.39 17.72 -19.64
C THR A 83 1.20 16.46 -19.96
N ALA A 84 2.38 16.65 -20.53
CA ALA A 84 3.32 15.56 -20.86
C ALA A 84 4.06 15.03 -19.61
N TYR A 85 3.34 14.73 -18.53
CA TYR A 85 3.91 14.16 -17.31
C TYR A 85 3.34 12.78 -17.05
N ASP A 86 4.24 11.85 -16.67
CA ASP A 86 3.86 10.53 -16.18
C ASP A 86 3.27 10.70 -14.77
N GLU A 87 1.98 10.44 -14.61
CA GLU A 87 1.29 10.51 -13.33
C GLU A 87 1.03 9.10 -12.82
N LYS A 88 1.34 8.86 -11.56
CA LYS A 88 1.11 7.56 -10.91
C LYS A 88 -0.38 7.39 -10.62
N GLU A 89 -0.99 6.35 -11.20
CA GLU A 89 -2.42 6.07 -11.06
C GLU A 89 -2.72 4.97 -10.05
N GLU A 90 -1.85 3.96 -9.99
CA GLU A 90 -2.07 2.82 -9.12
C GLU A 90 -0.78 2.32 -8.49
N GLN A 91 -0.94 1.75 -7.31
CA GLN A 91 0.12 1.02 -6.63
C GLN A 91 -0.51 -0.13 -5.85
N GLU A 92 -0.14 -1.34 -6.19
CA GLU A 92 -0.54 -2.55 -5.47
C GLU A 92 0.66 -3.26 -4.87
N MET A 93 0.47 -3.92 -3.75
CA MET A 93 1.50 -4.74 -3.13
C MET A 93 0.92 -5.94 -2.41
N LEU A 94 1.47 -7.12 -2.73
CA LEU A 94 1.23 -8.36 -2.03
C LEU A 94 2.48 -8.72 -1.24
N THR A 95 2.34 -8.97 0.06
CA THR A 95 3.46 -9.34 0.93
C THR A 95 3.17 -10.63 1.68
N PHE A 96 4.16 -11.51 1.76
CA PHE A 96 4.18 -12.67 2.63
C PHE A 96 5.34 -12.55 3.63
N GLY A 97 5.07 -12.78 4.90
CA GLY A 97 6.06 -12.63 5.95
C GLY A 97 6.05 -13.76 6.96
N ILE A 98 7.24 -14.08 7.47
CA ILE A 98 7.45 -14.94 8.63
C ILE A 98 8.26 -14.19 9.67
N TYR A 99 7.79 -14.25 10.92
CA TYR A 99 8.38 -13.58 12.08
C TYR A 99 8.57 -14.63 13.15
N HIS A 100 9.81 -15.00 13.42
CA HIS A 100 10.15 -16.12 14.32
C HIS A 100 11.01 -15.66 15.49
N ASN A 101 10.52 -15.91 16.72
CA ASN A 101 11.30 -15.69 17.94
C ASN A 101 12.24 -16.88 18.15
N ALA A 102 13.48 -16.77 17.72
CA ALA A 102 14.50 -17.80 17.90
C ALA A 102 14.95 -17.93 19.37
N ALA A 103 14.84 -16.84 20.12
CA ALA A 103 15.03 -16.73 21.57
C ALA A 103 14.17 -15.57 22.09
N PRO A 104 13.98 -15.41 23.41
CA PRO A 104 13.16 -14.31 23.95
C PRO A 104 13.58 -12.91 23.47
N GLU A 105 14.88 -12.71 23.21
CA GLU A 105 15.44 -11.44 22.77
C GLU A 105 15.67 -11.35 21.26
N TRP A 106 15.47 -12.44 20.50
CA TRP A 106 15.79 -12.51 19.08
C TRP A 106 14.56 -12.77 18.23
N LEU A 107 14.23 -11.80 17.38
CA LEU A 107 13.20 -11.93 16.35
C LEU A 107 13.85 -11.96 14.97
N TRP A 108 13.67 -13.05 14.25
CA TRP A 108 14.03 -13.21 12.84
C TRP A 108 12.83 -12.87 11.96
N VAL A 109 13.08 -12.16 10.90
CA VAL A 109 12.07 -11.74 9.93
C VAL A 109 12.54 -12.11 8.53
N ALA A 110 11.64 -12.69 7.75
CA ALA A 110 11.80 -12.85 6.32
C ALA A 110 10.51 -12.45 5.63
N GLU A 111 10.61 -11.63 4.59
CA GLU A 111 9.47 -11.14 3.82
C GLU A 111 9.76 -11.24 2.33
N TYR A 112 8.72 -11.55 1.57
CA TYR A 112 8.68 -11.43 0.13
C TYR A 112 7.52 -10.50 -0.23
N SER A 113 7.79 -9.53 -1.06
CA SER A 113 6.78 -8.61 -1.57
C SER A 113 6.83 -8.56 -3.09
N HIS A 114 5.67 -8.59 -3.72
CA HIS A 114 5.46 -8.30 -5.12
C HIS A 114 4.68 -6.99 -5.20
N ALA A 115 5.27 -6.01 -5.88
CA ALA A 115 4.68 -4.69 -6.04
C ALA A 115 4.45 -4.41 -7.54
N GLU A 116 3.28 -3.87 -7.84
CA GLU A 116 2.88 -3.41 -9.15
C GLU A 116 2.59 -1.91 -9.07
N GLU A 117 3.05 -1.15 -10.05
CA GLU A 117 2.84 0.28 -10.14
C GLU A 117 2.45 0.65 -11.56
N GLY A 118 1.36 1.41 -11.72
CA GLY A 118 0.87 1.92 -12.99
C GLY A 118 1.00 3.44 -13.07
N TRP A 119 1.35 3.91 -14.25
CA TRP A 119 1.40 5.34 -14.60
C TRP A 119 0.63 5.61 -15.88
N TYR A 120 -0.05 6.74 -15.91
CA TYR A 120 -0.60 7.29 -17.12
C TYR A 120 0.44 8.13 -17.86
N ASP A 121 0.67 7.80 -19.11
CA ASP A 121 1.53 8.55 -20.02
C ASP A 121 0.72 9.07 -21.20
N VAL A 122 0.61 10.38 -21.34
CA VAL A 122 -0.17 11.03 -22.39
C VAL A 122 0.32 10.68 -23.81
N ASP A 123 1.62 10.47 -23.96
CA ASP A 123 2.25 10.26 -25.27
C ASP A 123 2.36 8.78 -25.66
N ALA A 124 2.48 7.88 -24.69
CA ALA A 124 2.76 6.47 -24.93
C ALA A 124 1.66 5.49 -24.44
N GLY A 125 0.64 6.01 -23.73
CA GLY A 125 -0.37 5.19 -23.04
C GLY A 125 0.13 4.68 -21.69
N ASP A 126 -0.70 3.87 -21.04
CA ASP A 126 -0.41 3.37 -19.69
C ASP A 126 0.91 2.59 -19.64
N LYS A 127 1.68 2.83 -18.60
CA LYS A 127 2.95 2.14 -18.31
C LYS A 127 2.84 1.43 -16.98
N ASP A 128 3.24 0.16 -16.94
CA ASP A 128 3.26 -0.66 -15.76
C ASP A 128 4.69 -1.03 -15.40
N ALA A 129 4.97 -1.11 -14.11
CA ALA A 129 6.21 -1.66 -13.58
C ALA A 129 5.93 -2.63 -12.45
N GLU A 130 6.64 -3.73 -12.46
CA GLU A 130 6.56 -4.76 -11.43
C GLU A 130 7.91 -4.89 -10.71
N SER A 131 7.87 -5.18 -9.43
CA SER A 131 9.07 -5.46 -8.66
C SER A 131 8.86 -6.55 -7.63
N ASP A 132 9.86 -7.44 -7.53
CA ASP A 132 9.94 -8.48 -6.52
C ASP A 132 10.99 -8.10 -5.48
N ILE A 133 10.61 -8.09 -4.21
CA ILE A 133 11.47 -7.68 -3.11
C ILE A 133 11.55 -8.83 -2.11
N PHE A 134 12.77 -9.28 -1.81
CA PHE A 134 13.02 -10.24 -0.76
C PHE A 134 13.85 -9.58 0.35
N SER A 135 13.32 -9.61 1.57
CA SER A 135 13.94 -8.98 2.74
C SER A 135 14.15 -10.00 3.86
N VAL A 136 15.31 -9.96 4.50
CA VAL A 136 15.60 -10.69 5.73
C VAL A 136 16.17 -9.74 6.76
N GLY A 137 15.75 -9.93 8.00
CA GLY A 137 16.18 -9.09 9.10
C GLY A 137 16.22 -9.83 10.43
N MET A 138 16.87 -9.21 11.39
CA MET A 138 16.95 -9.71 12.75
C MET A 138 16.85 -8.52 13.71
N PHE A 139 16.02 -8.65 14.74
CA PHE A 139 15.87 -7.66 15.80
C PHE A 139 16.33 -8.27 17.11
N TYR A 140 17.10 -7.50 17.86
CA TYR A 140 17.42 -7.80 19.25
C TYR A 140 16.58 -6.90 20.15
N LEU A 141 15.80 -7.52 21.03
CA LEU A 141 14.87 -6.87 21.94
C LEU A 141 15.47 -6.92 23.35
N TRP A 142 15.85 -5.78 23.91
CA TRP A 142 16.45 -5.66 25.25
C TRP A 142 15.48 -5.07 26.28
#